data_0a3573d21630d08146058daa388d78ad
#
_entry.id   0a3573d21630d08146058daa388d78ad
#
_cell.length_a   1.000
_cell.length_b   1.000
_cell.length_c   1.000
_cell.angle_alpha   90.00
_cell.angle_beta   90.00
_cell.angle_gamma   90.00
#
_symmetry.space_group_name_H-M   'P 1'
#
loop_
_entity.id
_entity.type
_entity.pdbx_description
1 polymer ?
#
loop_
_entity_poly.entity_id
_entity_poly.type
_entity_poly.pdbx_seq_one_letter_code
_entity_poly.pdbx_strand_id
1 'polypeptide(L)'
;MPSPRLPSVPRVHALRDFEPLARKRLPRQLYSYIHNGADDERSLAGNRSAFDDYSLVPRMLTGVSGRSQAIELFGQTYASPFGISPVGLGAMYAYRGDLVLTGQARAAGIPAVLSGSSLIPMETVAQAAPGTWFQAYMPGDPA
;
A
#
# COMPACT_ATOMS: atom_id res chain seq x y z
N MET A 1 -1.00 -31.82 1.24
CA MET A 1 -2.24 -31.16 0.78
C MET A 1 -1.91 -30.30 -0.43
N PRO A 2 -2.60 -30.40 -1.57
CA PRO A 2 -2.32 -29.53 -2.70
C PRO A 2 -2.63 -28.07 -2.31
N SER A 3 -1.72 -27.16 -2.61
CA SER A 3 -1.93 -25.73 -2.42
C SER A 3 -3.19 -25.28 -3.14
N PRO A 4 -4.06 -24.47 -2.51
CA PRO A 4 -5.22 -23.95 -3.20
C PRO A 4 -4.75 -23.16 -4.42
N ARG A 5 -5.25 -23.53 -5.61
CA ARG A 5 -5.01 -22.76 -6.83
C ARG A 5 -5.59 -21.37 -6.60
N LEU A 6 -4.72 -20.37 -6.53
CA LEU A 6 -5.16 -18.98 -6.55
C LEU A 6 -6.02 -18.79 -7.81
N PRO A 7 -7.19 -18.14 -7.70
CA PRO A 7 -7.99 -17.83 -8.88
C PRO A 7 -7.09 -17.03 -9.83
N SER A 8 -7.16 -17.33 -11.13
CA SER A 8 -6.40 -16.60 -12.13
C SER A 8 -6.71 -15.12 -12.02
N VAL A 9 -5.73 -14.34 -11.58
CA VAL A 9 -5.86 -12.88 -11.57
C VAL A 9 -5.96 -12.45 -13.04
N PRO A 10 -7.00 -11.72 -13.45
CA PRO A 10 -7.05 -11.13 -14.79
C PRO A 10 -5.75 -10.39 -15.08
N ARG A 11 -5.33 -10.33 -16.34
CA ARG A 11 -4.11 -9.61 -16.71
C ARG A 11 -4.23 -8.16 -16.23
N VAL A 12 -3.39 -7.81 -15.25
CA VAL A 12 -3.29 -6.48 -14.66
C VAL A 12 -1.96 -5.89 -15.16
N HIS A 13 -2.03 -4.75 -15.83
CA HIS A 13 -0.87 -4.07 -16.38
C HIS A 13 -0.50 -2.82 -15.59
N ALA A 14 -1.46 -2.23 -14.87
CA ALA A 14 -1.27 -1.04 -14.05
C ALA A 14 -2.13 -1.14 -12.77
N LEU A 15 -1.75 -0.40 -11.72
CA LEU A 15 -2.49 -0.40 -10.45
C LEU A 15 -3.96 -0.01 -10.62
N ARG A 16 -4.28 0.89 -11.54
CA ARG A 16 -5.66 1.28 -11.87
C ARG A 16 -6.54 0.13 -12.36
N ASP A 17 -5.94 -0.94 -12.89
CA ASP A 17 -6.68 -2.09 -13.41
C ASP A 17 -7.29 -2.94 -12.28
N PHE A 18 -6.84 -2.75 -11.03
CA PHE A 18 -7.45 -3.38 -9.87
C PHE A 18 -8.78 -2.76 -9.47
N GLU A 19 -9.02 -1.50 -9.79
CA GLU A 19 -10.24 -0.79 -9.41
C GLU A 19 -11.52 -1.44 -9.94
N PRO A 20 -11.66 -1.79 -11.25
CA PRO A 20 -12.82 -2.51 -11.76
C PRO A 20 -13.01 -3.89 -11.10
N LEU A 21 -11.93 -4.54 -10.69
CA LEU A 21 -11.97 -5.83 -10.01
C LEU A 21 -12.49 -5.67 -8.57
N ALA A 22 -12.02 -4.65 -7.86
CA ALA A 22 -12.49 -4.31 -6.53
C ALA A 22 -13.98 -3.95 -6.54
N ARG A 23 -14.42 -3.12 -7.51
CA ARG A 23 -15.83 -2.74 -7.69
C ARG A 23 -16.76 -3.92 -7.87
N LYS A 24 -16.31 -4.98 -8.56
CA LYS A 24 -17.09 -6.22 -8.76
C LYS A 24 -17.12 -7.11 -7.52
N ARG A 25 -16.13 -7.00 -6.64
CA ARG A 25 -15.93 -7.91 -5.52
C ARG A 25 -16.45 -7.34 -4.19
N LEU A 26 -16.33 -6.05 -3.99
CA LEU A 26 -16.70 -5.40 -2.74
C LEU A 26 -18.19 -5.03 -2.70
N PRO A 27 -18.83 -5.10 -1.53
CA PRO A 27 -20.14 -4.49 -1.33
C PRO A 27 -20.12 -3.02 -1.71
N ARG A 28 -21.19 -2.52 -2.32
CA ARG A 28 -21.27 -1.15 -2.86
C ARG A 28 -20.86 -0.08 -1.82
N GLN A 29 -21.29 -0.24 -0.59
CA GLN A 29 -21.02 0.72 0.48
C GLN A 29 -19.51 0.78 0.81
N LEU A 30 -18.86 -0.37 0.91
CA LEU A 30 -17.41 -0.44 1.15
C LEU A 30 -16.62 0.10 -0.04
N TYR A 31 -17.03 -0.26 -1.25
CA TYR A 31 -16.40 0.30 -2.44
C TYR A 31 -16.51 1.82 -2.49
N SER A 32 -17.71 2.37 -2.26
CA SER A 32 -17.92 3.82 -2.26
C SER A 32 -17.07 4.52 -1.20
N TYR A 33 -16.94 3.93 0.00
CA TYR A 33 -16.14 4.50 1.07
C TYR A 33 -14.65 4.67 0.69
N ILE A 34 -14.06 3.70 0.00
CA ILE A 34 -12.64 3.74 -0.39
C ILE A 34 -12.40 4.46 -1.72
N HIS A 35 -13.41 4.53 -2.59
CA HIS A 35 -13.26 5.10 -3.93
C HIS A 35 -13.47 6.61 -3.94
N ASN A 36 -14.44 7.10 -3.16
CA ASN A 36 -14.82 8.50 -3.18
C ASN A 36 -13.89 9.36 -2.33
N GLY A 37 -13.66 10.58 -2.79
CA GLY A 37 -13.01 11.63 -2.03
C GLY A 37 -14.03 12.41 -1.17
N ALA A 38 -13.56 13.50 -0.58
CA ALA A 38 -14.39 14.43 0.18
C ALA A 38 -14.89 15.56 -0.73
N ASP A 39 -16.11 16.01 -0.47
CA ASP A 39 -16.76 17.14 -1.13
C ASP A 39 -16.71 17.03 -2.66
N ASP A 40 -16.19 18.04 -3.35
CA ASP A 40 -16.04 18.08 -4.82
C ASP A 40 -14.90 17.20 -5.37
N GLU A 41 -14.28 16.37 -4.54
CA GLU A 41 -13.18 15.46 -4.90
C GLU A 41 -11.95 16.16 -5.52
N ARG A 42 -11.78 17.44 -5.30
CA ARG A 42 -10.66 18.23 -5.87
C ARG A 42 -9.30 17.70 -5.44
N SER A 43 -9.15 17.35 -4.14
CA SER A 43 -7.91 16.77 -3.63
C SER A 43 -7.63 15.38 -4.23
N LEU A 44 -8.68 14.58 -4.44
CA LEU A 44 -8.56 13.26 -5.07
C LEU A 44 -8.07 13.40 -6.52
N ALA A 45 -8.65 14.32 -7.28
CA ALA A 45 -8.22 14.62 -8.64
C ALA A 45 -6.79 15.20 -8.65
N GLY A 46 -6.48 16.14 -7.75
CA GLY A 46 -5.18 16.78 -7.62
C GLY A 46 -4.05 15.79 -7.28
N ASN A 47 -4.31 14.83 -6.42
CA ASN A 47 -3.34 13.76 -6.09
C ASN A 47 -2.88 12.95 -7.31
N ARG A 48 -3.67 12.94 -8.35
CA ARG A 48 -3.35 12.25 -9.61
C ARG A 48 -2.72 13.19 -10.63
N SER A 49 -3.33 14.35 -10.88
CA SER A 49 -2.86 15.30 -11.88
C SER A 49 -1.50 15.91 -11.54
N ALA A 50 -1.13 15.99 -10.26
CA ALA A 50 0.20 16.47 -9.86
C ALA A 50 1.37 15.66 -10.45
N PHE A 51 1.15 14.40 -10.81
CA PHE A 51 2.19 13.62 -11.49
C PHE A 51 2.38 14.01 -12.96
N ASP A 52 1.39 14.64 -13.58
CA ASP A 52 1.46 15.08 -14.98
C ASP A 52 2.45 16.25 -15.16
N ASP A 53 2.78 16.96 -14.07
CA ASP A 53 3.77 18.04 -14.07
C ASP A 53 5.22 17.53 -14.15
N TYR A 54 5.42 16.23 -14.02
CA TYR A 54 6.75 15.61 -14.02
C TYR A 54 6.91 14.66 -15.20
N SER A 55 8.03 14.79 -15.91
CA SER A 55 8.39 13.90 -17.01
C SER A 55 9.75 13.27 -16.79
N LEU A 56 9.87 11.98 -17.08
CA LEU A 56 11.15 11.29 -17.05
C LEU A 56 11.86 11.49 -18.38
N VAL A 57 13.07 12.06 -18.35
CA VAL A 57 13.91 12.23 -19.54
C VAL A 57 14.79 10.99 -19.67
N PRO A 58 14.54 10.10 -20.65
CA PRO A 58 15.36 8.92 -20.86
C PRO A 58 16.75 9.32 -21.37
N ARG A 59 17.78 8.66 -20.83
CA ARG A 59 19.16 8.79 -21.32
C ARG A 59 19.62 7.47 -21.93
N MET A 60 20.04 7.53 -23.19
CA MET A 60 20.53 6.36 -23.90
C MET A 60 22.05 6.17 -23.67
N LEU A 61 22.53 4.94 -23.83
CA LEU A 61 23.96 4.57 -23.76
C LEU A 61 24.66 4.92 -22.45
N THR A 62 23.94 5.05 -21.37
CA THR A 62 24.50 5.20 -20.02
C THR A 62 24.68 3.84 -19.37
N GLY A 63 25.82 3.59 -18.74
CA GLY A 63 26.05 2.38 -17.95
C GLY A 63 25.10 2.32 -16.76
N VAL A 64 24.22 1.32 -16.73
CA VAL A 64 23.18 1.18 -15.68
C VAL A 64 23.40 -0.04 -14.77
N SER A 65 24.50 -0.76 -14.96
CA SER A 65 24.78 -2.02 -14.23
C SER A 65 24.94 -1.84 -12.72
N GLY A 66 25.38 -0.67 -12.27
CA GLY A 66 25.59 -0.36 -10.85
C GLY A 66 24.44 0.37 -10.16
N ARG A 67 23.28 0.54 -10.82
CA ARG A 67 22.14 1.25 -10.19
C ARG A 67 21.55 0.45 -9.04
N SER A 68 21.20 1.15 -7.96
CA SER A 68 20.48 0.61 -6.82
C SER A 68 19.38 1.59 -6.41
N GLN A 69 18.28 1.05 -5.89
CA GLN A 69 17.23 1.83 -5.25
C GLN A 69 17.27 1.66 -3.73
N ALA A 70 18.23 0.89 -3.21
CA ALA A 70 18.34 0.66 -1.79
C ALA A 70 18.50 1.98 -1.02
N ILE A 71 17.81 2.07 0.12
CA ILE A 71 17.84 3.23 1.00
C ILE A 71 17.90 2.76 2.46
N GLU A 72 18.58 3.52 3.29
CA GLU A 72 18.57 3.34 4.73
C GLU A 72 17.57 4.30 5.36
N LEU A 73 16.63 3.77 6.15
CA LEU A 73 15.65 4.55 6.91
C LEU A 73 15.60 4.02 8.33
N PHE A 74 15.83 4.89 9.30
CA PHE A 74 15.81 4.56 10.74
C PHE A 74 16.66 3.34 11.10
N GLY A 75 17.86 3.25 10.53
CA GLY A 75 18.80 2.15 10.79
C GLY A 75 18.45 0.82 10.12
N GLN A 76 17.47 0.80 9.21
CA GLN A 76 17.12 -0.38 8.41
C GLN A 76 17.32 -0.09 6.92
N THR A 77 17.90 -1.06 6.22
CA THR A 77 18.07 -0.99 4.76
C THR A 77 16.87 -1.60 4.06
N TYR A 78 16.30 -0.84 3.13
CA TYR A 78 15.19 -1.27 2.27
C TYR A 78 15.63 -1.34 0.81
N ALA A 79 15.02 -2.25 0.05
CA ALA A 79 15.34 -2.45 -1.35
C ALA A 79 14.90 -1.28 -2.26
N SER A 80 13.99 -0.43 -1.77
CA SER A 80 13.42 0.67 -2.54
C SER A 80 12.94 1.80 -1.62
N PRO A 81 12.95 3.06 -2.08
CA PRO A 81 12.53 4.24 -1.29
C PRO A 81 11.01 4.42 -1.18
N PHE A 82 10.22 3.47 -1.64
CA PHE A 82 8.77 3.50 -1.49
C PHE A 82 8.28 2.25 -0.74
N GLY A 83 7.12 2.36 -0.12
CA GLY A 83 6.56 1.32 0.72
C GLY A 83 5.03 1.31 0.70
N ILE A 84 4.45 0.53 1.59
CA ILE A 84 3.00 0.45 1.75
C ILE A 84 2.57 1.42 2.84
N SER A 85 1.75 2.41 2.47
CA SER A 85 1.16 3.37 3.39
C SER A 85 0.12 2.72 4.31
N PRO A 86 -0.22 3.35 5.46
CA PRO A 86 -1.26 2.82 6.34
C PRO A 86 -2.62 2.80 5.64
N VAL A 87 -3.29 1.65 5.70
CA VAL A 87 -4.64 1.46 5.16
C VAL A 87 -5.57 1.13 6.32
N GLY A 88 -6.47 2.06 6.65
CA GLY A 88 -7.47 1.85 7.69
C GLY A 88 -8.47 0.77 7.29
N LEU A 89 -8.96 0.00 8.28
CA LEU A 89 -10.00 -1.00 8.10
C LEU A 89 -9.68 -2.08 7.05
N GLY A 90 -8.40 -2.37 6.80
CA GLY A 90 -7.93 -3.28 5.76
C GLY A 90 -8.61 -4.64 5.74
N ALA A 91 -8.96 -5.19 6.92
CA ALA A 91 -9.64 -6.46 7.06
C ALA A 91 -11.10 -6.46 6.53
N MET A 92 -11.73 -5.30 6.36
CA MET A 92 -13.06 -5.17 5.75
C MET A 92 -13.03 -5.36 4.22
N TYR A 93 -11.91 -5.03 3.60
CA TYR A 93 -11.76 -5.09 2.13
C TYR A 93 -11.16 -6.40 1.66
N ALA A 94 -10.28 -6.99 2.47
CA ALA A 94 -9.64 -8.26 2.17
C ALA A 94 -9.44 -9.07 3.45
N TYR A 95 -9.69 -10.39 3.36
CA TYR A 95 -9.42 -11.29 4.48
C TYR A 95 -7.98 -11.15 4.94
N ARG A 96 -7.79 -10.79 6.23
CA ARG A 96 -6.47 -10.53 6.85
C ARG A 96 -5.63 -9.50 6.08
N GLY A 97 -6.27 -8.45 5.53
CA GLY A 97 -5.66 -7.47 4.64
C GLY A 97 -4.33 -6.90 5.14
N ASP A 98 -4.25 -6.48 6.41
CA ASP A 98 -3.04 -5.90 6.98
C ASP A 98 -1.87 -6.91 7.02
N LEU A 99 -2.16 -8.20 7.34
CA LEU A 99 -1.14 -9.25 7.33
C LEU A 99 -0.64 -9.58 5.91
N VAL A 100 -1.55 -9.52 4.94
CA VAL A 100 -1.17 -9.72 3.52
C VAL A 100 -0.26 -8.59 3.06
N LEU A 101 -0.65 -7.34 3.32
CA LEU A 101 0.12 -6.16 2.90
C LEU A 101 1.50 -6.12 3.56
N THR A 102 1.57 -6.25 4.88
CA THR A 102 2.85 -6.19 5.62
C THR A 102 3.75 -7.38 5.33
N GLY A 103 3.16 -8.57 5.14
CA GLY A 103 3.90 -9.77 4.74
C GLY A 103 4.51 -9.64 3.34
N GLN A 104 3.77 -9.08 2.38
CA GLN A 104 4.28 -8.84 1.02
C GLN A 104 5.33 -7.73 0.99
N ALA A 105 5.13 -6.65 1.76
CA ALA A 105 6.15 -5.61 1.89
C ALA A 105 7.47 -6.17 2.43
N ARG A 106 7.40 -7.00 3.48
CA ARG A 106 8.57 -7.67 4.01
C ARG A 106 9.25 -8.58 2.98
N ALA A 107 8.48 -9.36 2.25
CA ALA A 107 9.02 -10.23 1.20
C ALA A 107 9.69 -9.44 0.06
N ALA A 108 9.19 -8.23 -0.23
CA ALA A 108 9.76 -7.32 -1.22
C ALA A 108 10.92 -6.46 -0.67
N GLY A 109 11.21 -6.52 0.63
CA GLY A 109 12.23 -5.70 1.27
C GLY A 109 11.92 -4.20 1.29
N ILE A 110 10.62 -3.83 1.34
CA ILE A 110 10.16 -2.44 1.38
C ILE A 110 9.48 -2.13 2.72
N PRO A 111 9.44 -0.85 3.15
CA PRO A 111 8.75 -0.49 4.37
C PRO A 111 7.22 -0.66 4.26
N ALA A 112 6.58 -0.96 5.36
CA ALA A 112 5.12 -0.94 5.50
C ALA A 112 4.72 -0.25 6.80
N VAL A 113 3.59 0.42 6.77
CA VAL A 113 3.01 1.10 7.93
C VAL A 113 1.66 0.49 8.25
N LEU A 114 1.51 -0.05 9.46
CA LEU A 114 0.22 -0.50 9.97
C LEU A 114 -0.61 0.71 10.40
N SER A 115 -1.85 0.78 9.96
CA SER A 115 -2.78 1.85 10.37
C SER A 115 -3.19 1.72 11.84
N GLY A 116 -3.31 2.86 12.52
CA GLY A 116 -3.94 2.93 13.84
C GLY A 116 -5.41 2.53 13.85
N SER A 117 -6.06 2.45 12.68
CA SER A 117 -7.43 1.95 12.50
C SER A 117 -7.46 0.51 11.97
N SER A 118 -6.38 -0.26 12.14
CA SER A 118 -6.36 -1.68 11.80
C SER A 118 -7.36 -2.45 12.67
N LEU A 119 -8.05 -3.43 12.06
CA LEU A 119 -8.91 -4.38 12.77
C LEU A 119 -8.16 -5.66 13.19
N ILE A 120 -6.86 -5.72 12.91
CA ILE A 120 -5.99 -6.83 13.31
C ILE A 120 -5.10 -6.33 14.45
N PRO A 121 -4.98 -7.08 15.57
CA PRO A 121 -4.10 -6.69 16.66
C PRO A 121 -2.67 -6.41 16.19
N MET A 122 -2.10 -5.32 16.65
CA MET A 122 -0.75 -4.87 16.29
C MET A 122 0.30 -5.96 16.59
N GLU A 123 0.16 -6.66 17.68
CA GLU A 123 1.05 -7.75 18.10
C GLU A 123 1.06 -8.89 17.08
N THR A 124 -0.11 -9.21 16.51
CA THR A 124 -0.23 -10.24 15.47
C THR A 124 0.51 -9.83 14.21
N VAL A 125 0.41 -8.56 13.82
CA VAL A 125 1.13 -8.02 12.66
C VAL A 125 2.62 -7.96 12.93
N ALA A 126 3.04 -7.49 14.10
CA ALA A 126 4.44 -7.39 14.49
C ALA A 126 5.14 -8.75 14.54
N GLN A 127 4.45 -9.80 14.98
CA GLN A 127 4.96 -11.17 14.96
C GLN A 127 5.12 -11.71 13.52
N ALA A 128 4.16 -11.45 12.65
CA ALA A 128 4.18 -11.94 11.27
C ALA A 128 5.15 -11.15 10.38
N ALA A 129 5.28 -9.85 10.60
CA ALA A 129 6.12 -8.93 9.83
C ALA A 129 6.88 -7.98 10.76
N PRO A 130 7.93 -8.45 11.47
CA PRO A 130 8.77 -7.61 12.30
C PRO A 130 9.37 -6.44 11.50
N GLY A 131 9.45 -5.26 12.15
CA GLY A 131 9.92 -4.03 11.50
C GLY A 131 8.84 -3.25 10.77
N THR A 132 7.57 -3.69 10.81
CA THR A 132 6.43 -2.88 10.35
C THR A 132 6.29 -1.64 11.23
N TRP A 133 6.17 -0.47 10.61
CA TRP A 133 5.94 0.78 11.32
C TRP A 133 4.47 0.91 11.74
N PHE A 134 4.21 1.76 12.70
CA PHE A 134 2.85 2.00 13.20
C PHE A 134 2.46 3.47 13.05
N GLN A 135 1.32 3.73 12.44
CA GLN A 135 0.72 5.04 12.36
C GLN A 135 -0.20 5.24 13.58
N ALA A 136 0.16 6.16 14.45
CA ALA A 136 -0.60 6.50 15.64
C ALA A 136 -1.49 7.74 15.39
N TYR A 137 -2.71 7.71 15.92
CA TYR A 137 -3.51 8.90 16.15
C TYR A 137 -3.22 9.38 17.58
N MET A 138 -2.54 10.52 17.69
CA MET A 138 -2.25 11.10 19.00
C MET A 138 -3.53 11.70 19.59
N PRO A 139 -3.88 11.36 20.84
CA PRO A 139 -4.98 12.07 21.52
C PRO A 139 -4.61 13.54 21.65
N GLY A 140 -5.61 14.42 21.49
CA GLY A 140 -5.43 15.83 21.79
C GLY A 140 -5.11 16.03 23.28
N ASP A 141 -4.45 17.15 23.61
CA ASP A 141 -4.28 17.52 25.02
C ASP A 141 -5.65 17.56 25.71
N PRO A 142 -5.79 16.93 26.88
CA PRO A 142 -6.98 17.14 27.69
C PRO A 142 -7.01 18.61 28.10
N ALA A 143 -8.02 19.36 27.63
CA ALA A 143 -8.28 20.73 28.04
C ALA A 143 -8.69 20.81 29.52
#